data_2918bf9d98f1b1b4e4114b7fe76554c8
#
_entry.id   2918bf9d98f1b1b4e4114b7fe76554c8
#
_cell.length_a   1.000
_cell.length_b   1.000
_cell.length_c   1.000
_cell.angle_alpha   90.00
_cell.angle_beta   90.00
_cell.angle_gamma   90.00
#
_symmetry.space_group_name_H-M   'P 1'
#
loop_
_entity.id
_entity.type
_entity.pdbx_description
1 polymer ?
#
loop_
_entity_poly.entity_id
_entity_poly.type
_entity_poly.pdbx_seq_one_letter_code
_entity_poly.pdbx_strand_id
1 'polypeptide(L)'
;MITEHAVLQIDPTKAREFEAAFAQARPLIAGQPGFLSLRLLRIGETAGRYVLIVGWASLADHTEGFRRSPEYGPWRALLHPFYDPMPEVEHAVDVFTD
;
A
#
# COMPACT_ATOMS: atom_id res chain seq x y z
N MET A 1 8.78 -11.32 -9.94
CA MET A 1 8.22 -10.58 -8.81
C MET A 1 8.43 -9.09 -9.02
N ILE A 2 7.46 -8.29 -8.66
CA ILE A 2 7.53 -6.84 -8.74
C ILE A 2 7.22 -6.26 -7.36
N THR A 3 7.87 -5.15 -6.99
CA THR A 3 7.62 -4.47 -5.72
C THR A 3 6.88 -3.17 -5.97
N GLU A 4 5.71 -3.04 -5.38
CA GLU A 4 4.98 -1.77 -5.34
C GLU A 4 5.54 -0.94 -4.20
N HIS A 5 5.84 0.33 -4.46
CA HIS A 5 6.42 1.26 -3.48
C HIS A 5 5.66 2.58 -3.51
N ALA A 6 5.25 3.04 -2.35
CA ALA A 6 4.58 4.33 -2.22
C ALA A 6 4.96 5.01 -0.91
N VAL A 7 5.23 6.31 -0.95
CA VAL A 7 5.42 7.13 0.23
C VAL A 7 4.10 7.80 0.56
N LEU A 8 3.60 7.56 1.77
CA LEU A 8 2.31 8.06 2.21
C LEU A 8 2.52 9.23 3.18
N GLN A 9 1.83 10.34 2.93
CA GLN A 9 1.79 11.49 3.85
C GLN A 9 0.40 11.63 4.40
N ILE A 10 0.29 11.65 5.73
CA ILE A 10 -0.97 11.84 6.41
C ILE A 10 -0.79 12.88 7.51
N ASP A 11 -1.92 13.43 8.00
CA ASP A 11 -1.91 14.31 9.16
C ASP A 11 -1.38 13.54 10.37
N PRO A 12 -0.30 14.00 11.02
CA PRO A 12 0.29 13.29 12.16
C PRO A 12 -0.70 13.06 13.31
N THR A 13 -1.69 13.95 13.47
CA THR A 13 -2.69 13.79 14.52
C THR A 13 -3.65 12.64 14.27
N LYS A 14 -3.69 12.12 13.03
CA LYS A 14 -4.55 11.02 12.61
C LYS A 14 -3.79 9.72 12.42
N ALA A 15 -2.55 9.62 12.88
CA ALA A 15 -1.72 8.44 12.67
C ALA A 15 -2.36 7.17 13.23
N ARG A 16 -2.94 7.22 14.42
CA ARG A 16 -3.59 6.05 15.03
C ARG A 16 -4.82 5.61 14.25
N GLU A 17 -5.62 6.57 13.79
CA GLU A 17 -6.81 6.29 12.99
C GLU A 17 -6.41 5.66 11.66
N PHE A 18 -5.36 6.19 11.04
CA PHE A 18 -4.84 5.64 9.79
C PHE A 18 -4.35 4.20 9.97
N GLU A 19 -3.59 3.94 11.02
CA GLU A 19 -3.07 2.58 11.26
C GLU A 19 -4.20 1.60 11.54
N ALA A 20 -5.24 2.02 12.25
CA ALA A 20 -6.42 1.19 12.48
C ALA A 20 -7.18 0.92 11.18
N ALA A 21 -7.34 1.93 10.33
CA ALA A 21 -7.98 1.77 9.03
C ALA A 21 -7.16 0.84 8.14
N PHE A 22 -5.83 0.94 8.18
CA PHE A 22 -4.95 0.08 7.41
C PHE A 22 -5.06 -1.38 7.86
N ALA A 23 -5.17 -1.62 9.17
CA ALA A 23 -5.38 -2.96 9.69
C ALA A 23 -6.67 -3.58 9.15
N GLN A 24 -7.73 -2.79 9.01
CA GLN A 24 -8.99 -3.24 8.39
C GLN A 24 -8.87 -3.46 6.89
N ALA A 25 -8.08 -2.64 6.21
CA ALA A 25 -7.91 -2.72 4.76
C ALA A 25 -7.02 -3.89 4.34
N ARG A 26 -6.13 -4.32 5.20
CA ARG A 26 -5.11 -5.31 4.88
C ARG A 26 -5.66 -6.62 4.30
N PRO A 27 -6.73 -7.23 4.82
CA PRO A 27 -7.27 -8.44 4.23
C PRO A 27 -7.77 -8.27 2.79
N LEU A 28 -8.16 -7.05 2.39
CA LEU A 28 -8.67 -6.79 1.05
C LEU A 28 -7.59 -6.97 -0.01
N ILE A 29 -6.34 -6.57 0.28
CA ILE A 29 -5.24 -6.75 -0.63
C ILE A 29 -4.58 -8.12 -0.47
N ALA A 30 -4.51 -8.63 0.75
CA ALA A 30 -3.82 -9.88 1.04
C ALA A 30 -4.49 -11.10 0.41
N GLY A 31 -5.79 -11.02 0.11
CA GLY A 31 -6.52 -12.10 -0.54
C GLY A 31 -6.44 -12.09 -2.06
N GLN A 32 -5.74 -11.14 -2.67
CA GLN A 32 -5.71 -11.01 -4.12
C GLN A 32 -4.77 -12.02 -4.76
N PRO A 33 -5.13 -12.57 -5.96
CA PRO A 33 -4.21 -13.41 -6.72
C PRO A 33 -2.89 -12.67 -6.98
N GLY A 34 -1.78 -13.37 -6.78
CA GLY A 34 -0.46 -12.80 -6.99
C GLY A 34 0.09 -11.94 -5.86
N PHE A 35 -0.70 -11.71 -4.81
CA PHE A 35 -0.18 -11.01 -3.63
C PHE A 35 0.84 -11.91 -2.91
N LEU A 36 2.01 -11.33 -2.59
CA LEU A 36 3.10 -12.06 -1.94
C LEU A 36 3.39 -11.55 -0.53
N SER A 37 3.45 -10.23 -0.35
CA SER A 37 3.83 -9.64 0.95
C SER A 37 3.39 -8.20 1.04
N LEU A 38 3.28 -7.70 2.27
CA LEU A 38 2.98 -6.29 2.52
C LEU A 38 3.73 -5.83 3.76
N ARG A 39 4.37 -4.67 3.66
CA ARG A 39 4.96 -3.97 4.79
C ARG A 39 4.48 -2.52 4.78
N LEU A 40 4.06 -2.04 5.94
CA LEU A 40 3.78 -0.63 6.14
C LEU A 40 4.76 -0.13 7.19
N LEU A 41 5.68 0.75 6.79
CA LEU A 41 6.74 1.25 7.66
C LEU A 41 6.41 2.68 8.07
N ARG A 42 6.48 2.96 9.37
CA ARG A 42 6.38 4.32 9.89
C ARG A 42 7.79 4.92 9.91
N ILE A 43 7.93 6.11 9.32
CA ILE A 43 9.22 6.81 9.33
C ILE A 43 9.42 7.45 10.71
N GLY A 44 10.55 7.11 11.35
CA GLY A 44 10.83 7.54 12.72
C GLY A 44 11.09 9.04 12.86
N GLU A 45 11.70 9.67 11.84
CA GLU A 45 12.12 11.07 11.90
C GLU A 45 10.99 12.05 11.49
N THR A 46 9.95 11.57 10.84
CA THR A 46 8.90 12.43 10.26
C THR A 46 7.53 11.88 10.63
N ALA A 47 6.86 12.53 11.58
CA ALA A 47 5.52 12.14 11.97
C ALA A 47 4.56 12.22 10.77
N GLY A 48 3.68 11.21 10.64
CA GLY A 48 2.70 11.15 9.56
C GLY A 48 3.23 10.64 8.23
N ARG A 49 4.49 10.23 8.18
CA ARG A 49 5.09 9.70 6.96
C ARG A 49 5.26 8.18 7.08
N TYR A 50 4.80 7.48 6.04
CA TYR A 50 4.87 6.02 5.96
C TYR A 50 5.41 5.60 4.60
N VAL A 51 5.96 4.39 4.56
CA VAL A 51 6.34 3.74 3.30
C VAL A 51 5.56 2.45 3.19
N LEU A 52 4.82 2.30 2.09
CA LEU A 52 4.10 1.08 1.76
C LEU A 52 4.91 0.28 0.76
N ILE A 53 5.16 -0.97 1.08
CA ILE A 53 5.91 -1.90 0.22
C ILE A 53 5.07 -3.17 0.06
N VAL A 54 4.68 -3.47 -1.18
CA VAL A 54 3.88 -4.66 -1.49
C VAL A 54 4.60 -5.48 -2.55
N GLY A 55 4.77 -6.76 -2.28
CA GLY A 55 5.31 -7.70 -3.25
C GLY A 55 4.17 -8.35 -4.04
N TRP A 56 4.31 -8.35 -5.37
CA TRP A 56 3.36 -8.95 -6.29
C TRP A 56 4.08 -9.95 -7.21
N ALA A 57 3.40 -11.04 -7.58
CA ALA A 57 3.97 -12.01 -8.51
C ALA A 57 4.22 -11.38 -9.88
N SER A 58 3.35 -10.46 -10.30
CA SER A 58 3.49 -9.72 -11.57
C SER A 58 2.91 -8.32 -11.44
N LEU A 59 3.33 -7.43 -12.35
CA LEU A 59 2.76 -6.08 -12.43
C LEU A 59 1.25 -6.13 -12.69
N ALA A 60 0.81 -7.03 -13.55
CA ALA A 60 -0.60 -7.14 -13.90
C ALA A 60 -1.46 -7.55 -12.70
N ASP A 61 -0.94 -8.34 -11.76
CA ASP A 61 -1.68 -8.70 -10.55
C ASP A 61 -2.06 -7.46 -9.74
N HIS A 62 -1.21 -6.44 -9.70
CA HIS A 62 -1.52 -5.17 -9.06
C HIS A 62 -2.42 -4.29 -9.94
N THR A 63 -1.97 -3.96 -11.14
CA THR A 63 -2.60 -2.94 -11.97
C THR A 63 -3.89 -3.40 -12.62
N GLU A 64 -4.00 -4.67 -12.98
CA GLU A 64 -5.18 -5.26 -13.61
C GLU A 64 -6.00 -6.06 -12.59
N GLY A 65 -5.35 -6.88 -11.79
CA GLY A 65 -6.02 -7.74 -10.83
C GLY A 65 -6.65 -6.94 -9.69
N PHE A 66 -5.81 -6.39 -8.80
CA PHE A 66 -6.30 -5.71 -7.60
C PHE A 66 -7.09 -4.45 -7.93
N ARG A 67 -6.54 -3.55 -8.76
CA ARG A 67 -7.20 -2.28 -9.06
C ARG A 67 -8.56 -2.43 -9.74
N ARG A 68 -8.81 -3.57 -10.38
CA ARG A 68 -10.10 -3.87 -11.02
C ARG A 68 -10.94 -4.84 -10.21
N SER A 69 -10.47 -5.23 -9.01
CA SER A 69 -11.21 -6.16 -8.16
C SER A 69 -12.33 -5.46 -7.39
N PRO A 70 -13.34 -6.22 -6.94
CA PRO A 70 -14.39 -5.66 -6.07
C PRO A 70 -13.84 -5.11 -4.74
N GLU A 71 -12.69 -5.61 -4.28
CA GLU A 71 -12.08 -5.20 -3.01
C GLU A 71 -11.37 -3.87 -3.09
N TYR A 72 -11.04 -3.39 -4.28
CA TYR A 72 -10.29 -2.14 -4.42
C TYR A 72 -11.11 -0.91 -3.98
N GLY A 73 -12.42 -0.90 -4.24
CA GLY A 73 -13.29 0.19 -3.79
C GLY A 73 -13.27 0.37 -2.28
N PRO A 74 -13.54 -0.69 -1.49
CA PRO A 74 -13.41 -0.63 -0.03
C PRO A 74 -11.99 -0.26 0.45
N TRP A 75 -10.95 -0.75 -0.21
CA TRP A 75 -9.56 -0.39 0.07
C TRP A 75 -9.36 1.13 -0.05
N ARG A 76 -9.79 1.71 -1.17
CA ARG A 76 -9.72 3.15 -1.40
C ARG A 76 -10.50 3.94 -0.34
N ALA A 77 -11.71 3.49 -0.06
CA ALA A 77 -12.59 4.19 0.88
C ALA A 77 -12.00 4.25 2.28
N LEU A 78 -11.28 3.21 2.70
CA LEU A 78 -10.64 3.18 4.01
C LEU A 78 -9.39 4.06 4.07
N LEU A 79 -8.60 4.13 3.00
CA LEU A 79 -7.24 4.68 3.05
C LEU A 79 -7.07 6.03 2.38
N HIS A 80 -7.68 6.24 1.20
CA HIS A 80 -7.43 7.46 0.42
C HIS A 80 -7.82 8.75 1.14
N PRO A 81 -8.85 8.79 2.00
CA PRO A 81 -9.16 10.03 2.74
C PRO A 81 -8.04 10.51 3.66
N PHE A 82 -7.12 9.64 4.05
CA PHE A 82 -6.00 10.03 4.90
C PHE A 82 -4.84 10.66 4.14
N TYR A 83 -4.74 10.44 2.84
CA TYR A 83 -3.57 10.84 2.06
C TYR A 83 -3.60 12.32 1.68
N ASP A 84 -2.49 13.04 1.94
CA ASP A 84 -2.33 14.43 1.52
C ASP A 84 -0.82 14.75 1.45
N PRO A 85 -0.27 14.87 0.25
CA PRO A 85 -0.89 14.67 -1.07
C PRO A 85 -1.14 13.19 -1.38
N MET A 86 -1.91 12.93 -2.45
CA MET A 86 -2.05 11.57 -2.96
C MET A 86 -0.68 11.03 -3.33
N PRO A 87 -0.34 9.81 -2.90
CA PRO A 87 0.97 9.24 -3.18
C PRO A 87 1.11 8.83 -4.64
N GLU A 88 2.33 8.92 -5.13
CA GLU A 88 2.70 8.28 -6.38
C GLU A 88 3.11 6.84 -6.09
N VAL A 89 2.56 5.90 -6.86
CA VAL A 89 2.91 4.49 -6.75
C VAL A 89 3.92 4.16 -7.81
N GLU A 90 5.05 3.62 -7.39
CA GLU A 90 6.11 3.18 -8.28
C GLU A 90 6.27 1.67 -8.19
N HIS A 91 6.75 1.08 -9.27
CA HIS A 91 7.05 -0.35 -9.30
C HIS A 91 8.54 -0.55 -9.50
N ALA A 92 9.12 -1.43 -8.69
CA ALA A 92 10.55 -1.67 -8.66
C ALA A 92 10.85 -3.15 -8.77
N VAL A 93 12.04 -3.47 -9.24
CA VAL A 93 12.53 -4.85 -9.30
C VAL A 93 13.88 -4.93 -8.62
N ASP A 94 14.18 -6.08 -8.05
CA ASP A 94 15.50 -6.28 -7.46
C ASP A 94 16.57 -6.26 -8.55
N VAL A 95 17.62 -5.48 -8.32
CA VAL A 95 18.75 -5.42 -9.22
C VAL A 95 19.60 -6.69 -9.09
N PHE A 96 19.73 -7.17 -7.86
CA PHE A 96 20.44 -8.41 -7.57
C PHE A 96 19.43 -9.51 -7.28
N THR A 97 19.45 -10.58 -8.05
CA THR A 97 18.44 -11.65 -7.99
C THR A 97 18.99 -12.97 -7.47
N ASP A 98 20.19 -12.98 -6.99
CA ASP A 98 20.82 -14.14 -6.37
C ASP A 98 20.43 -14.35 -4.87
#